data_28e20a0b1c3e333e68497bdc3ff5b112
#
_entry.id   28e20a0b1c3e333e68497bdc3ff5b112
#
_cell.length_a   1.000
_cell.length_b   1.000
_cell.length_c   1.000
_cell.angle_alpha   90.00
_cell.angle_beta   90.00
_cell.angle_gamma   90.00
#
_symmetry.space_group_name_H-M   'P 1'
#
loop_
_entity.id
_entity.type
_entity.pdbx_description
1 polymer ?
#
loop_
_entity_poly.entity_id
_entity_poly.type
_entity_poly.pdbx_seq_one_letter_code
_entity_poly.pdbx_strand_id
1 'polypeptide(L)'
;MQMDIFHVLTMIGGLCLFLFGMSLMGQALERRAGGKLRTLLGKMTGKAAAGFLTGLGVTAIIQSSAATTVMVVGFVNSGLMTLRQAINVIMGANVGTTVTAWLLSLGGIDSGSIWVRLLKPTSFTPVLALIGIVLYMFCKDSRKKDTGMILLGFATLMFGMDTMSGAVAGLKDVPQFVDLFLAFQNPVLGVLAGAVLTAIIQSSSASVGILQALTMTGAVSYAAAIPIIMGQNIGTTVTAMLSSIGTNRNARRAAVVHLMFNVIGVAVLLALFCIVKLAFAPQILNEPASMYGIAAAHSAFNVLCTAMLLPAGGWLEKLAIRLVPDKGGTEKTVKLDERLLATPSLALERSRAVAAEMALCAVRSLEGALDSLTNYSAAAAEQIRADEERCDRYEDILGTYLVKLSARRMGMEESEEATALLKAIGDFERISDHAVNVLESAEELRGKQLAFSRSAQAEFDTLSGALREILELTLEAFEKHDAAAAAHVEPLEEVIDALKEQMRTRHILRMQQGNCSIEAGFVWSDLLTNLERTSDHCSNIAGCIIDTAQHNLNLHESLGLAKRESESFRSMFRGYAKKYALPEIAKA
;
A
#
# COMPACT_ATOMS: atom_id res chain seq x y z
N MET A 1 -5.26 50.61 5.39
CA MET A 1 -5.98 49.84 6.40
C MET A 1 -4.88 49.24 7.28
N GLN A 2 -4.77 49.63 8.55
CA GLN A 2 -3.73 49.06 9.44
C GLN A 2 -4.04 47.59 9.67
N MET A 3 -2.99 46.73 9.61
CA MET A 3 -3.13 45.31 9.92
C MET A 3 -3.44 45.18 11.42
N ASP A 4 -4.60 44.67 11.71
CA ASP A 4 -5.11 44.44 13.03
C ASP A 4 -5.06 42.90 13.31
N ILE A 5 -5.14 42.52 14.56
CA ILE A 5 -5.11 41.10 15.01
C ILE A 5 -6.20 40.27 14.29
N PHE A 6 -7.32 40.87 13.91
CA PHE A 6 -8.40 40.19 13.20
C PHE A 6 -8.03 39.78 11.77
N HIS A 7 -7.16 40.52 11.09
CA HIS A 7 -6.62 40.13 9.78
C HIS A 7 -5.69 38.91 9.92
N VAL A 8 -4.88 38.85 10.99
CA VAL A 8 -4.03 37.69 11.28
C VAL A 8 -4.90 36.46 11.60
N LEU A 9 -5.93 36.62 12.42
CA LEU A 9 -6.86 35.54 12.73
C LEU A 9 -7.63 35.05 11.49
N THR A 10 -8.05 35.99 10.62
CA THR A 10 -8.71 35.66 9.34
C THR A 10 -7.78 34.89 8.41
N MET A 11 -6.50 35.29 8.34
CA MET A 11 -5.47 34.59 7.56
C MET A 11 -5.26 33.16 8.08
N ILE A 12 -5.14 32.99 9.41
CA ILE A 12 -5.02 31.68 10.04
C ILE A 12 -6.26 30.82 9.77
N GLY A 13 -7.46 31.40 9.91
CA GLY A 13 -8.73 30.72 9.60
C GLY A 13 -8.81 30.28 8.12
N GLY A 14 -8.43 31.16 7.20
CA GLY A 14 -8.34 30.85 5.78
C GLY A 14 -7.35 29.74 5.48
N LEU A 15 -6.16 29.75 6.13
CA LEU A 15 -5.17 28.69 6.00
C LEU A 15 -5.70 27.34 6.55
N CYS A 16 -6.38 27.36 7.68
CA CYS A 16 -6.99 26.13 8.23
C CYS A 16 -8.04 25.55 7.27
N LEU A 17 -8.92 26.38 6.70
CA LEU A 17 -9.90 25.94 5.71
C LEU A 17 -9.23 25.42 4.43
N PHE A 18 -8.20 26.10 3.95
CA PHE A 18 -7.41 25.67 2.80
C PHE A 18 -6.78 24.31 3.02
N LEU A 19 -6.08 24.10 4.15
CA LEU A 19 -5.45 22.83 4.50
C LEU A 19 -6.48 21.71 4.70
N PHE A 20 -7.61 22.02 5.35
CA PHE A 20 -8.68 21.05 5.54
C PHE A 20 -9.32 20.64 4.20
N GLY A 21 -9.63 21.59 3.33
CA GLY A 21 -10.18 21.34 2.00
C GLY A 21 -9.23 20.50 1.15
N MET A 22 -7.93 20.80 1.17
CA MET A 22 -6.90 20.04 0.47
C MET A 22 -6.80 18.60 1.01
N SER A 23 -6.80 18.42 2.33
CA SER A 23 -6.76 17.10 2.97
C SER A 23 -8.00 16.27 2.63
N LEU A 24 -9.19 16.88 2.72
CA LEU A 24 -10.46 16.21 2.41
C LEU A 24 -10.53 15.76 0.95
N MET A 25 -10.16 16.65 0.03
CA MET A 25 -10.11 16.36 -1.40
C MET A 25 -9.09 15.26 -1.71
N GLY A 26 -7.88 15.36 -1.16
CA GLY A 26 -6.81 14.38 -1.36
C GLY A 26 -7.19 12.98 -0.90
N GLN A 27 -7.73 12.83 0.31
CA GLN A 27 -8.19 11.56 0.85
C GLN A 27 -9.32 10.94 0.01
N ALA A 28 -10.26 11.75 -0.47
CA ALA A 28 -11.36 11.26 -1.29
C ALA A 28 -10.89 10.84 -2.70
N LEU A 29 -9.93 11.57 -3.28
CA LEU A 29 -9.27 11.22 -4.54
C LEU A 29 -8.49 9.90 -4.41
N GLU A 30 -7.76 9.73 -3.31
CA GLU A 30 -7.01 8.51 -3.02
C GLU A 30 -7.93 7.29 -2.93
N ARG A 31 -9.03 7.36 -2.14
CA ARG A 31 -10.01 6.26 -2.07
C ARG A 31 -10.61 5.92 -3.42
N ARG A 32 -11.00 6.94 -4.19
CA ARG A 32 -11.60 6.74 -5.50
C ARG A 32 -10.62 6.16 -6.53
N ALA A 33 -9.33 6.47 -6.38
CA ALA A 33 -8.25 6.01 -7.25
C ALA A 33 -7.69 4.62 -6.86
N GLY A 34 -8.02 4.07 -5.68
CA GLY A 34 -7.38 2.91 -5.06
C GLY A 34 -7.04 1.77 -6.02
N GLY A 35 -8.02 1.25 -6.78
CA GLY A 35 -7.78 0.19 -7.76
C GLY A 35 -6.92 0.62 -8.97
N LYS A 36 -7.05 1.87 -9.43
CA LYS A 36 -6.23 2.43 -10.53
C LYS A 36 -4.81 2.73 -10.06
N LEU A 37 -4.67 3.18 -8.80
CA LEU A 37 -3.38 3.40 -8.17
C LEU A 37 -2.58 2.09 -8.12
N ARG A 38 -3.23 0.99 -7.72
CA ARG A 38 -2.67 -0.36 -7.72
C ARG A 38 -2.18 -0.78 -9.12
N THR A 39 -3.00 -0.53 -10.14
CA THR A 39 -2.64 -0.83 -11.54
C THR A 39 -1.46 0.01 -12.03
N LEU A 40 -1.41 1.30 -11.67
CA LEU A 40 -0.31 2.20 -12.02
C LEU A 40 1.00 1.78 -11.35
N LEU A 41 0.95 1.44 -10.07
CA LEU A 41 2.12 0.99 -9.31
C LEU A 41 2.59 -0.41 -9.73
N GLY A 42 1.66 -1.33 -10.04
CA GLY A 42 1.98 -2.66 -10.56
C GLY A 42 2.61 -2.66 -11.96
N LYS A 43 2.38 -1.59 -12.76
CA LYS A 43 3.01 -1.37 -14.07
C LYS A 43 4.40 -0.72 -13.98
N MET A 44 4.99 -0.62 -12.79
CA MET A 44 6.34 -0.08 -12.59
C MET A 44 7.37 -0.97 -13.31
N THR A 45 7.53 -0.71 -14.61
CA THR A 45 8.54 -1.34 -15.44
C THR A 45 9.90 -0.74 -15.13
N GLY A 46 10.98 -1.49 -15.34
CA GLY A 46 12.35 -0.98 -15.16
C GLY A 46 12.74 0.18 -16.08
N LYS A 47 11.79 0.70 -16.91
CA LYS A 47 12.01 1.86 -17.78
C LYS A 47 11.80 3.17 -17.00
N ALA A 48 12.76 4.08 -17.10
CA ALA A 48 12.74 5.37 -16.40
C ALA A 48 11.48 6.20 -16.71
N ALA A 49 11.06 6.25 -17.98
CA ALA A 49 9.87 7.00 -18.40
C ALA A 49 8.57 6.47 -17.76
N ALA A 50 8.42 5.17 -17.60
CA ALA A 50 7.23 4.60 -16.98
C ALA A 50 7.19 4.93 -15.46
N GLY A 51 8.32 4.80 -14.75
CA GLY A 51 8.42 5.21 -13.35
C GLY A 51 8.12 6.70 -13.16
N PHE A 52 8.67 7.55 -14.01
CA PHE A 52 8.39 8.99 -14.01
C PHE A 52 6.89 9.29 -14.21
N LEU A 53 6.26 8.71 -15.25
CA LEU A 53 4.83 8.90 -15.51
C LEU A 53 3.95 8.38 -14.37
N THR A 54 4.36 7.28 -13.74
CA THR A 54 3.69 6.75 -12.55
C THR A 54 3.74 7.74 -11.40
N GLY A 55 4.92 8.27 -11.07
CA GLY A 55 5.08 9.28 -10.01
C GLY A 55 4.29 10.56 -10.28
N LEU A 56 4.33 11.06 -11.52
CA LEU A 56 3.55 12.21 -11.96
C LEU A 56 2.04 11.94 -11.81
N GLY A 57 1.55 10.82 -12.34
CA GLY A 57 0.13 10.49 -12.32
C GLY A 57 -0.40 10.25 -10.91
N VAL A 58 0.33 9.50 -10.09
CA VAL A 58 -0.04 9.24 -8.68
C VAL A 58 -0.12 10.55 -7.91
N THR A 59 0.89 11.42 -8.01
CA THR A 59 0.90 12.71 -7.29
C THR A 59 -0.17 13.65 -7.80
N ALA A 60 -0.41 13.71 -9.10
CA ALA A 60 -1.49 14.53 -9.68
C ALA A 60 -2.88 14.06 -9.21
N ILE A 61 -3.07 12.75 -9.02
CA ILE A 61 -4.34 12.16 -8.52
C ILE A 61 -4.47 12.41 -7.01
N ILE A 62 -3.46 12.04 -6.21
CA ILE A 62 -3.50 12.15 -4.73
C ILE A 62 -3.39 13.62 -4.28
N GLN A 63 -2.88 14.52 -5.11
CA GLN A 63 -2.61 15.94 -4.81
C GLN A 63 -1.61 16.13 -3.64
N SER A 64 -0.74 15.12 -3.40
CA SER A 64 0.26 15.14 -2.34
C SER A 64 1.54 14.42 -2.76
N SER A 65 2.59 15.17 -3.05
CA SER A 65 3.92 14.60 -3.30
C SER A 65 4.55 14.02 -2.02
N ALA A 66 4.23 14.59 -0.85
CA ALA A 66 4.68 14.06 0.42
C ALA A 66 4.14 12.65 0.65
N ALA A 67 2.82 12.42 0.44
CA ALA A 67 2.23 11.09 0.53
C ALA A 67 2.86 10.12 -0.48
N THR A 68 3.02 10.54 -1.74
CA THR A 68 3.65 9.72 -2.78
C THR A 68 5.09 9.34 -2.42
N THR A 69 5.90 10.27 -1.93
CA THR A 69 7.30 9.99 -1.58
C THR A 69 7.44 9.13 -0.33
N VAL A 70 6.60 9.33 0.70
CA VAL A 70 6.53 8.46 1.88
C VAL A 70 6.15 7.04 1.49
N MET A 71 5.17 6.88 0.60
CA MET A 71 4.78 5.59 0.03
C MET A 71 5.93 4.92 -0.73
N VAL A 72 6.66 5.66 -1.57
CA VAL A 72 7.84 5.15 -2.28
C VAL A 72 8.92 4.69 -1.30
N VAL A 73 9.19 5.46 -0.22
CA VAL A 73 10.11 5.05 0.86
C VAL A 73 9.64 3.74 1.50
N GLY A 74 8.33 3.61 1.77
CA GLY A 74 7.72 2.39 2.29
C GLY A 74 7.89 1.19 1.33
N PHE A 75 7.69 1.38 0.03
CA PHE A 75 7.89 0.31 -0.98
C PHE A 75 9.34 -0.15 -1.07
N VAL A 76 10.28 0.78 -1.02
CA VAL A 76 11.71 0.43 -1.01
C VAL A 76 12.06 -0.29 0.29
N ASN A 77 11.47 0.13 1.41
CA ASN A 77 11.67 -0.51 2.71
C ASN A 77 11.15 -1.95 2.74
N SER A 78 10.00 -2.19 2.13
CA SER A 78 9.37 -3.52 2.05
C SER A 78 9.89 -4.38 0.89
N GLY A 79 10.83 -3.87 0.07
CA GLY A 79 11.39 -4.61 -1.07
C GLY A 79 10.47 -4.70 -2.30
N LEU A 80 9.30 -4.05 -2.28
CA LEU A 80 8.38 -4.00 -3.43
C LEU A 80 8.91 -3.13 -4.58
N MET A 81 9.85 -2.23 -4.28
CA MET A 81 10.45 -1.31 -5.25
C MET A 81 11.97 -1.26 -5.08
N THR A 82 12.70 -1.29 -6.19
CA THR A 82 14.14 -1.04 -6.17
C THR A 82 14.45 0.43 -6.01
N LEU A 83 15.64 0.78 -5.51
CA LEU A 83 16.08 2.17 -5.40
C LEU A 83 16.02 2.89 -6.76
N ARG A 84 16.41 2.20 -7.85
CA ARG A 84 16.38 2.75 -9.21
C ARG A 84 14.98 3.13 -9.68
N GLN A 85 14.00 2.29 -9.39
CA GLN A 85 12.58 2.58 -9.69
C GLN A 85 12.09 3.77 -8.87
N ALA A 86 12.43 3.79 -7.57
CA ALA A 86 12.05 4.87 -6.66
C ALA A 86 12.53 6.24 -7.14
N ILE A 87 13.77 6.34 -7.64
CA ILE A 87 14.35 7.57 -8.19
C ILE A 87 13.44 8.14 -9.29
N ASN A 88 13.02 7.33 -10.24
CA ASN A 88 12.20 7.77 -11.35
C ASN A 88 10.80 8.22 -10.88
N VAL A 89 10.20 7.50 -9.94
CA VAL A 89 8.88 7.85 -9.36
C VAL A 89 8.95 9.16 -8.58
N ILE A 90 9.99 9.37 -7.77
CA ILE A 90 10.21 10.61 -7.01
C ILE A 90 10.36 11.83 -7.94
N MET A 91 11.11 11.70 -9.04
CA MET A 91 11.23 12.76 -10.04
C MET A 91 9.87 13.10 -10.69
N GLY A 92 9.07 12.07 -11.00
CA GLY A 92 7.70 12.27 -11.50
C GLY A 92 6.79 12.93 -10.49
N ALA A 93 6.88 12.56 -9.22
CA ALA A 93 6.09 13.14 -8.13
C ALA A 93 6.34 14.64 -7.97
N ASN A 94 7.58 15.09 -8.11
CA ASN A 94 7.91 16.52 -8.05
C ASN A 94 7.21 17.31 -9.17
N VAL A 95 7.18 16.81 -10.40
CA VAL A 95 6.44 17.44 -11.51
C VAL A 95 4.93 17.35 -11.25
N GLY A 96 4.42 16.22 -10.75
CA GLY A 96 3.00 16.03 -10.42
C GLY A 96 2.45 17.05 -9.41
N THR A 97 3.29 17.52 -8.48
CA THR A 97 2.92 18.57 -7.50
C THR A 97 2.51 19.88 -8.17
N THR A 98 3.04 20.19 -9.34
CA THR A 98 2.75 21.44 -10.03
C THR A 98 1.28 21.55 -10.47
N VAL A 99 0.58 20.43 -10.64
CA VAL A 99 -0.86 20.40 -10.95
C VAL A 99 -1.67 21.13 -9.88
N THR A 100 -1.30 21.00 -8.61
CA THR A 100 -1.95 21.72 -7.51
C THR A 100 -1.77 23.23 -7.66
N ALA A 101 -0.57 23.70 -8.01
CA ALA A 101 -0.31 25.13 -8.22
C ALA A 101 -1.18 25.71 -9.35
N TRP A 102 -1.41 24.95 -10.42
CA TRP A 102 -2.32 25.35 -11.51
C TRP A 102 -3.78 25.40 -11.05
N LEU A 103 -4.24 24.44 -10.27
CA LEU A 103 -5.60 24.46 -9.69
C LEU A 103 -5.80 25.72 -8.82
N LEU A 104 -4.80 26.05 -7.99
CA LEU A 104 -4.85 27.23 -7.13
C LEU A 104 -4.82 28.54 -7.94
N SER A 105 -4.08 28.56 -9.06
CA SER A 105 -3.96 29.76 -9.90
C SER A 105 -5.28 30.20 -10.52
N LEU A 106 -6.29 29.32 -10.59
CA LEU A 106 -7.64 29.65 -11.00
C LEU A 106 -8.27 30.76 -10.14
N GLY A 107 -7.86 30.86 -8.85
CA GLY A 107 -8.28 31.93 -7.94
C GLY A 107 -7.90 33.32 -8.40
N GLY A 108 -6.83 33.46 -9.19
CA GLY A 108 -6.33 34.72 -9.72
C GLY A 108 -7.00 35.19 -11.03
N ILE A 109 -8.01 34.48 -11.53
CA ILE A 109 -8.74 34.87 -12.73
C ILE A 109 -9.53 36.14 -12.43
N ASP A 110 -9.17 37.25 -13.09
CA ASP A 110 -9.91 38.53 -13.02
C ASP A 110 -10.15 39.07 -14.42
N SER A 111 -11.42 39.38 -14.75
CA SER A 111 -11.82 39.90 -16.05
C SER A 111 -13.16 40.60 -15.95
N GLY A 112 -13.33 41.66 -16.75
CA GLY A 112 -14.59 42.37 -16.90
C GLY A 112 -15.68 41.57 -17.65
N SER A 113 -15.33 40.50 -18.35
CA SER A 113 -16.28 39.66 -19.09
C SER A 113 -17.05 38.73 -18.16
N ILE A 114 -18.38 38.69 -18.31
CA ILE A 114 -19.26 37.83 -17.50
C ILE A 114 -18.92 36.32 -17.66
N TRP A 115 -18.52 35.92 -18.86
CA TRP A 115 -18.16 34.52 -19.15
C TRP A 115 -16.88 34.09 -18.44
N VAL A 116 -15.90 34.99 -18.33
CA VAL A 116 -14.66 34.74 -17.62
C VAL A 116 -14.89 34.78 -16.10
N ARG A 117 -15.77 35.66 -15.61
CA ARG A 117 -16.18 35.69 -14.19
C ARG A 117 -16.89 34.42 -13.74
N LEU A 118 -17.65 33.76 -14.63
CA LEU A 118 -18.26 32.46 -14.33
C LEU A 118 -17.22 31.35 -14.18
N LEU A 119 -16.05 31.47 -14.79
CA LEU A 119 -14.94 30.51 -14.63
C LEU A 119 -14.10 30.77 -13.37
N LYS A 120 -14.32 31.91 -12.68
CA LYS A 120 -13.64 32.18 -11.41
C LYS A 120 -14.14 31.20 -10.32
N PRO A 121 -13.25 30.58 -9.54
CA PRO A 121 -13.66 29.62 -8.49
C PRO A 121 -14.73 30.16 -7.54
N THR A 122 -14.64 31.42 -7.12
CA THR A 122 -15.64 32.06 -6.25
C THR A 122 -17.05 32.04 -6.82
N SER A 123 -17.22 31.93 -8.14
CA SER A 123 -18.53 31.90 -8.80
C SER A 123 -19.12 30.51 -8.88
N PHE A 124 -18.33 29.45 -9.15
CA PHE A 124 -18.84 28.11 -9.36
C PHE A 124 -18.67 27.17 -8.14
N THR A 125 -17.72 27.45 -7.24
CA THR A 125 -17.49 26.60 -6.06
C THR A 125 -18.71 26.49 -5.13
N PRO A 126 -19.58 27.50 -4.93
CA PRO A 126 -20.80 27.31 -4.16
C PRO A 126 -21.74 26.27 -4.77
N VAL A 127 -21.81 26.20 -6.11
CA VAL A 127 -22.61 25.17 -6.81
C VAL A 127 -21.98 23.81 -6.63
N LEU A 128 -20.65 23.70 -6.74
CA LEU A 128 -19.94 22.45 -6.47
C LEU A 128 -20.12 21.99 -5.02
N ALA A 129 -20.10 22.93 -4.06
CA ALA A 129 -20.36 22.63 -2.66
C ALA A 129 -21.79 22.10 -2.44
N LEU A 130 -22.78 22.70 -3.09
CA LEU A 130 -24.18 22.21 -3.02
C LEU A 130 -24.30 20.80 -3.61
N ILE A 131 -23.74 20.55 -4.78
CA ILE A 131 -23.73 19.21 -5.39
C ILE A 131 -22.98 18.24 -4.47
N GLY A 132 -21.83 18.66 -3.96
CA GLY A 132 -20.99 17.89 -3.07
C GLY A 132 -21.71 17.44 -1.80
N ILE A 133 -22.40 18.36 -1.11
CA ILE A 133 -23.13 18.03 0.12
C ILE A 133 -24.31 17.11 -0.16
N VAL A 134 -25.02 17.31 -1.27
CA VAL A 134 -26.13 16.43 -1.68
C VAL A 134 -25.62 15.00 -1.93
N LEU A 135 -24.53 14.84 -2.68
CA LEU A 135 -23.95 13.53 -2.93
C LEU A 135 -23.44 12.86 -1.64
N TYR A 136 -22.84 13.64 -0.75
CA TYR A 136 -22.28 13.12 0.50
C TYR A 136 -23.35 12.68 1.48
N MET A 137 -24.44 13.48 1.66
CA MET A 137 -25.46 13.22 2.67
C MET A 137 -26.56 12.27 2.20
N PHE A 138 -26.97 12.35 0.93
CA PHE A 138 -28.19 11.66 0.46
C PHE A 138 -27.89 10.42 -0.40
N CYS A 139 -26.68 10.24 -0.94
CA CYS A 139 -26.33 9.04 -1.68
C CYS A 139 -25.87 7.92 -0.73
N LYS A 140 -26.29 6.68 -0.99
CA LYS A 140 -25.83 5.50 -0.25
C LYS A 140 -24.53 4.92 -0.83
N ASP A 141 -24.29 5.11 -2.13
CA ASP A 141 -23.12 4.61 -2.86
C ASP A 141 -21.83 5.32 -2.40
N SER A 142 -20.84 4.54 -1.96
CA SER A 142 -19.53 5.02 -1.49
C SER A 142 -18.81 5.85 -2.55
N ARG A 143 -18.85 5.44 -3.82
CA ARG A 143 -18.21 6.18 -4.92
C ARG A 143 -18.82 7.57 -5.14
N LYS A 144 -20.15 7.70 -4.96
CA LYS A 144 -20.84 9.00 -5.03
C LYS A 144 -20.51 9.87 -3.83
N LYS A 145 -20.40 9.29 -2.63
CA LYS A 145 -19.95 10.00 -1.42
C LYS A 145 -18.55 10.54 -1.57
N ASP A 146 -17.61 9.74 -2.11
CA ASP A 146 -16.25 10.20 -2.38
C ASP A 146 -16.23 11.34 -3.41
N THR A 147 -17.06 11.27 -4.47
CA THR A 147 -17.23 12.39 -5.40
C THR A 147 -17.74 13.64 -4.69
N GLY A 148 -18.73 13.47 -3.78
CA GLY A 148 -19.23 14.55 -2.94
C GLY A 148 -18.12 15.20 -2.10
N MET A 149 -17.27 14.39 -1.47
CA MET A 149 -16.14 14.87 -0.67
C MET A 149 -15.06 15.56 -1.51
N ILE A 150 -14.80 15.11 -2.74
CA ILE A 150 -13.89 15.80 -3.67
C ILE A 150 -14.41 17.21 -3.97
N LEU A 151 -15.70 17.33 -4.31
CA LEU A 151 -16.31 18.62 -4.62
C LEU A 151 -16.34 19.57 -3.43
N LEU A 152 -16.68 19.07 -2.24
CA LEU A 152 -16.68 19.82 -0.99
C LEU A 152 -15.26 20.23 -0.60
N GLY A 153 -14.27 19.33 -0.71
CA GLY A 153 -12.88 19.61 -0.42
C GLY A 153 -12.33 20.70 -1.34
N PHE A 154 -12.62 20.63 -2.64
CA PHE A 154 -12.24 21.67 -3.60
C PHE A 154 -12.89 23.02 -3.29
N ALA A 155 -14.18 23.04 -2.98
CA ALA A 155 -14.89 24.27 -2.62
C ALA A 155 -14.32 24.90 -1.34
N THR A 156 -14.08 24.10 -0.31
CA THR A 156 -13.49 24.56 0.96
C THR A 156 -12.08 25.08 0.78
N LEU A 157 -11.26 24.40 -0.04
CA LEU A 157 -9.91 24.83 -0.40
C LEU A 157 -9.93 26.21 -1.08
N MET A 158 -10.79 26.41 -2.08
CA MET A 158 -10.90 27.67 -2.80
C MET A 158 -11.45 28.80 -1.90
N PHE A 159 -12.40 28.50 -1.02
CA PHE A 159 -12.89 29.45 -0.02
C PHE A 159 -11.79 29.86 0.97
N GLY A 160 -10.98 28.89 1.43
CA GLY A 160 -9.81 29.17 2.28
C GLY A 160 -8.79 30.06 1.57
N MET A 161 -8.52 29.80 0.28
CA MET A 161 -7.63 30.60 -0.55
C MET A 161 -8.12 32.05 -0.71
N ASP A 162 -9.40 32.24 -0.99
CA ASP A 162 -10.03 33.56 -1.12
C ASP A 162 -9.98 34.34 0.22
N THR A 163 -10.27 33.62 1.33
CA THR A 163 -10.18 34.18 2.69
C THR A 163 -8.74 34.64 3.02
N MET A 164 -7.73 33.84 2.70
CA MET A 164 -6.32 34.23 2.88
C MET A 164 -5.96 35.44 2.04
N SER A 165 -6.32 35.45 0.75
CA SER A 165 -6.06 36.54 -0.18
C SER A 165 -6.69 37.84 0.30
N GLY A 166 -7.93 37.78 0.79
CA GLY A 166 -8.61 38.95 1.36
C GLY A 166 -7.93 39.47 2.62
N ALA A 167 -7.50 38.57 3.52
CA ALA A 167 -6.83 38.94 4.76
C ALA A 167 -5.49 39.63 4.57
N VAL A 168 -4.74 39.27 3.50
CA VAL A 168 -3.41 39.83 3.21
C VAL A 168 -3.47 41.08 2.29
N ALA A 169 -4.61 41.42 1.71
CA ALA A 169 -4.72 42.51 0.76
C ALA A 169 -4.25 43.88 1.30
N GLY A 170 -4.40 44.12 2.61
CA GLY A 170 -3.91 45.32 3.29
C GLY A 170 -2.39 45.37 3.56
N LEU A 171 -1.67 44.27 3.38
CA LEU A 171 -0.24 44.18 3.68
C LEU A 171 0.63 45.00 2.72
N LYS A 172 0.13 45.29 1.53
CA LYS A 172 0.83 46.16 0.55
C LYS A 172 1.19 47.53 1.10
N ASP A 173 0.41 48.05 2.05
CA ASP A 173 0.57 49.37 2.64
C ASP A 173 1.41 49.32 3.96
N VAL A 174 1.95 48.14 4.35
CA VAL A 174 2.79 47.96 5.53
C VAL A 174 4.27 47.96 5.13
N PRO A 175 5.06 49.00 5.47
CA PRO A 175 6.44 49.15 5.02
C PRO A 175 7.32 47.93 5.39
N GLN A 176 7.18 47.39 6.61
CA GLN A 176 7.95 46.26 7.10
C GLN A 176 7.70 44.96 6.26
N PHE A 177 6.48 44.82 5.74
CA PHE A 177 6.14 43.71 4.86
C PHE A 177 6.79 43.85 3.49
N VAL A 178 6.75 45.06 2.92
CA VAL A 178 7.40 45.36 1.66
C VAL A 178 8.91 45.19 1.76
N ASP A 179 9.51 45.70 2.85
CA ASP A 179 10.95 45.57 3.12
C ASP A 179 11.38 44.09 3.27
N LEU A 180 10.53 43.24 3.86
CA LEU A 180 10.79 41.79 3.96
C LEU A 180 10.85 41.16 2.56
N PHE A 181 9.93 41.48 1.66
CA PHE A 181 9.96 40.95 0.30
C PHE A 181 11.07 41.57 -0.56
N LEU A 182 11.49 42.81 -0.28
CA LEU A 182 12.70 43.37 -0.86
C LEU A 182 13.95 42.60 -0.41
N ALA A 183 14.04 42.21 0.85
CA ALA A 183 15.13 41.35 1.35
C ALA A 183 15.15 39.99 0.64
N PHE A 184 13.99 39.40 0.33
CA PHE A 184 13.89 38.12 -0.40
C PHE A 184 14.23 38.26 -1.91
N GLN A 185 14.45 39.43 -2.43
CA GLN A 185 15.08 39.64 -3.75
C GLN A 185 16.55 39.21 -3.77
N ASN A 186 17.18 39.03 -2.57
CA ASN A 186 18.39 38.26 -2.46
C ASN A 186 18.05 36.76 -2.69
N PRO A 187 18.57 36.11 -3.75
CA PRO A 187 18.16 34.78 -4.13
C PRO A 187 18.41 33.73 -3.03
N VAL A 188 19.48 33.86 -2.23
CA VAL A 188 19.81 32.94 -1.16
C VAL A 188 18.79 33.06 -0.01
N LEU A 189 18.44 34.29 0.38
CA LEU A 189 17.42 34.51 1.42
C LEU A 189 16.04 34.02 0.99
N GLY A 190 15.68 34.23 -0.30
CA GLY A 190 14.45 33.71 -0.87
C GLY A 190 14.38 32.18 -0.80
N VAL A 191 15.44 31.47 -1.19
CA VAL A 191 15.53 30.01 -1.08
C VAL A 191 15.42 29.55 0.37
N LEU A 192 16.12 30.18 1.30
CA LEU A 192 16.04 29.85 2.73
C LEU A 192 14.62 30.04 3.28
N ALA A 193 13.98 31.17 2.97
CA ALA A 193 12.61 31.45 3.41
C ALA A 193 11.62 30.38 2.89
N GLY A 194 11.69 30.04 1.61
CA GLY A 194 10.86 28.99 1.02
C GLY A 194 11.11 27.62 1.63
N ALA A 195 12.38 27.25 1.85
CA ALA A 195 12.77 25.97 2.43
C ALA A 195 12.28 25.84 3.88
N VAL A 196 12.51 26.86 4.72
CA VAL A 196 12.10 26.85 6.14
C VAL A 196 10.58 26.81 6.26
N LEU A 197 9.86 27.65 5.51
CA LEU A 197 8.40 27.69 5.53
C LEU A 197 7.81 26.32 5.18
N THR A 198 8.29 25.70 4.09
CA THR A 198 7.78 24.42 3.65
C THR A 198 8.19 23.27 4.58
N ALA A 199 9.38 23.32 5.16
CA ALA A 199 9.82 22.34 6.15
C ALA A 199 8.95 22.35 7.42
N ILE A 200 8.51 23.53 7.86
CA ILE A 200 7.62 23.69 9.02
C ILE A 200 6.20 23.18 8.68
N ILE A 201 5.64 23.61 7.54
CA ILE A 201 4.28 23.25 7.12
C ILE A 201 4.23 21.78 6.64
N GLN A 202 5.34 21.22 6.16
CA GLN A 202 5.45 19.89 5.53
C GLN A 202 4.54 19.66 4.32
N SER A 203 4.12 20.74 3.66
CA SER A 203 3.27 20.74 2.48
C SER A 203 3.71 21.82 1.50
N SER A 204 4.28 21.40 0.38
CA SER A 204 4.67 22.33 -0.71
C SER A 204 3.46 22.98 -1.36
N SER A 205 2.37 22.22 -1.52
CA SER A 205 1.12 22.79 -2.08
C SER A 205 0.56 23.90 -1.21
N ALA A 206 0.59 23.74 0.13
CA ALA A 206 0.19 24.78 1.06
C ALA A 206 1.13 26.00 1.00
N SER A 207 2.44 25.75 0.96
CA SER A 207 3.44 26.82 0.89
C SER A 207 3.32 27.62 -0.42
N VAL A 208 3.10 26.94 -1.56
CA VAL A 208 2.82 27.60 -2.85
C VAL A 208 1.50 28.37 -2.80
N GLY A 209 0.45 27.80 -2.18
CA GLY A 209 -0.83 28.49 -2.01
C GLY A 209 -0.71 29.78 -1.19
N ILE A 210 0.06 29.77 -0.10
CA ILE A 210 0.37 30.98 0.68
C ILE A 210 1.09 32.01 -0.21
N LEU A 211 2.10 31.59 -0.96
CA LEU A 211 2.82 32.48 -1.85
C LEU A 211 1.90 33.09 -2.93
N GLN A 212 1.01 32.28 -3.52
CA GLN A 212 0.00 32.74 -4.47
C GLN A 212 -0.99 33.72 -3.84
N ALA A 213 -1.45 33.47 -2.61
CA ALA A 213 -2.30 34.43 -1.89
C ALA A 213 -1.58 35.76 -1.66
N LEU A 214 -0.30 35.72 -1.29
CA LEU A 214 0.51 36.94 -1.08
C LEU A 214 0.75 37.73 -2.37
N THR A 215 0.71 37.11 -3.55
CA THR A 215 0.81 37.87 -4.83
C THR A 215 -0.32 38.89 -5.01
N MET A 216 -1.49 38.64 -4.37
CA MET A 216 -2.62 39.58 -4.43
C MET A 216 -2.31 40.93 -3.78
N THR A 217 -1.27 41.03 -2.95
CA THR A 217 -0.79 42.31 -2.40
C THR A 217 -0.10 43.19 -3.44
N GLY A 218 0.36 42.61 -4.56
CA GLY A 218 1.21 43.30 -5.54
C GLY A 218 2.64 43.60 -5.06
N ALA A 219 2.99 43.26 -3.80
CA ALA A 219 4.32 43.49 -3.24
C ALA A 219 5.35 42.41 -3.58
N VAL A 220 4.89 41.22 -3.99
CA VAL A 220 5.74 40.07 -4.32
C VAL A 220 6.17 40.15 -5.79
N SER A 221 7.43 40.49 -6.06
CA SER A 221 7.99 40.46 -7.42
C SER A 221 8.42 39.07 -7.86
N TYR A 222 8.56 38.81 -9.16
CA TYR A 222 9.13 37.56 -9.67
C TYR A 222 10.57 37.34 -9.19
N ALA A 223 11.34 38.43 -8.96
CA ALA A 223 12.69 38.33 -8.42
C ALA A 223 12.74 37.71 -7.01
N ALA A 224 11.70 37.90 -6.20
CA ALA A 224 11.56 37.30 -4.88
C ALA A 224 10.85 35.93 -4.96
N ALA A 225 9.79 35.80 -5.76
CA ALA A 225 8.96 34.61 -5.84
C ALA A 225 9.70 33.39 -6.38
N ILE A 226 10.51 33.53 -7.44
CA ILE A 226 11.21 32.40 -8.07
C ILE A 226 12.19 31.70 -7.09
N PRO A 227 13.08 32.41 -6.36
CA PRO A 227 13.93 31.79 -5.36
C PRO A 227 13.14 31.16 -4.20
N ILE A 228 12.04 31.77 -3.77
CA ILE A 228 11.17 31.19 -2.73
C ILE A 228 10.60 29.84 -3.21
N ILE A 229 10.10 29.75 -4.46
CA ILE A 229 9.61 28.50 -5.06
C ILE A 229 10.70 27.43 -5.10
N MET A 230 11.94 27.80 -5.47
CA MET A 230 13.08 26.88 -5.46
C MET A 230 13.30 26.31 -4.04
N GLY A 231 13.27 27.18 -3.03
CA GLY A 231 13.40 26.79 -1.63
C GLY A 231 12.27 25.86 -1.15
N GLN A 232 11.03 26.12 -1.54
CA GLN A 232 9.88 25.29 -1.20
C GLN A 232 10.07 23.84 -1.63
N ASN A 233 10.71 23.59 -2.78
CA ASN A 233 11.01 22.23 -3.23
C ASN A 233 12.07 21.54 -2.34
N ILE A 234 13.05 22.23 -1.80
CA ILE A 234 13.97 21.67 -0.80
C ILE A 234 13.20 21.35 0.49
N GLY A 235 12.38 22.28 0.98
CA GLY A 235 11.61 22.09 2.23
C GLY A 235 10.70 20.87 2.21
N THR A 236 10.13 20.54 1.05
CA THR A 236 9.28 19.33 0.86
C THR A 236 10.01 18.03 1.19
N THR A 237 11.33 17.98 1.02
CA THR A 237 12.12 16.76 1.24
C THR A 237 12.22 16.34 2.71
N VAL A 238 11.98 17.27 3.63
CA VAL A 238 12.01 17.00 5.08
C VAL A 238 11.03 15.89 5.46
N THR A 239 9.85 15.85 4.88
CA THR A 239 8.85 14.79 5.12
C THR A 239 9.38 13.41 4.75
N ALA A 240 10.02 13.28 3.57
CA ALA A 240 10.64 12.02 3.14
C ALA A 240 11.82 11.63 4.02
N MET A 241 12.65 12.58 4.45
CA MET A 241 13.75 12.34 5.37
C MET A 241 13.27 11.85 6.74
N LEU A 242 12.29 12.50 7.32
CA LEU A 242 11.67 12.08 8.59
C LEU A 242 11.05 10.69 8.47
N SER A 243 10.33 10.44 7.37
CA SER A 243 9.72 9.13 7.11
C SER A 243 10.75 8.01 6.90
N SER A 244 11.99 8.31 6.57
CA SER A 244 13.05 7.32 6.38
C SER A 244 13.76 6.90 7.67
N ILE A 245 13.47 7.55 8.81
CA ILE A 245 14.04 7.19 10.11
C ILE A 245 13.54 5.80 10.53
N GLY A 246 14.46 4.93 10.92
CA GLY A 246 14.13 3.55 11.32
C GLY A 246 13.90 2.56 10.15
N THR A 247 14.04 3.00 8.88
CA THR A 247 13.91 2.12 7.72
C THR A 247 15.23 1.43 7.34
N ASN A 248 15.13 0.49 6.39
CA ASN A 248 16.29 -0.12 5.77
C ASN A 248 17.12 0.90 4.97
N ARG A 249 18.33 0.49 4.57
CA ARG A 249 19.30 1.38 3.90
C ARG A 249 18.80 1.92 2.56
N ASN A 250 18.12 1.09 1.77
CA ASN A 250 17.65 1.50 0.45
C ASN A 250 16.50 2.51 0.56
N ALA A 251 15.63 2.38 1.56
CA ALA A 251 14.60 3.36 1.87
C ALA A 251 15.19 4.71 2.30
N ARG A 252 16.23 4.71 3.15
CA ARG A 252 16.97 5.94 3.48
C ARG A 252 17.65 6.53 2.25
N ARG A 253 18.24 5.71 1.38
CA ARG A 253 18.82 6.16 0.09
C ARG A 253 17.77 6.83 -0.78
N ALA A 254 16.54 6.31 -0.84
CA ALA A 254 15.46 6.93 -1.60
C ALA A 254 15.11 8.33 -1.06
N ALA A 255 15.02 8.51 0.26
CA ALA A 255 14.81 9.83 0.86
C ALA A 255 15.99 10.80 0.60
N VAL A 256 17.23 10.31 0.69
CA VAL A 256 18.43 11.10 0.35
C VAL A 256 18.45 11.48 -1.11
N VAL A 257 18.03 10.62 -2.03
CA VAL A 257 17.88 10.97 -3.45
C VAL A 257 16.90 12.10 -3.64
N HIS A 258 15.75 12.09 -2.96
CA HIS A 258 14.77 13.17 -3.04
C HIS A 258 15.38 14.50 -2.59
N LEU A 259 16.13 14.51 -1.48
CA LEU A 259 16.86 15.69 -1.02
C LEU A 259 17.91 16.14 -2.04
N MET A 260 18.76 15.23 -2.51
CA MET A 260 19.85 15.57 -3.46
C MET A 260 19.30 16.06 -4.80
N PHE A 261 18.24 15.47 -5.32
CA PHE A 261 17.57 15.93 -6.52
C PHE A 261 17.15 17.41 -6.41
N ASN A 262 16.50 17.80 -5.31
CA ASN A 262 16.05 19.15 -5.11
C ASN A 262 17.22 20.12 -4.82
N VAL A 263 18.19 19.73 -4.00
CA VAL A 263 19.35 20.57 -3.66
C VAL A 263 20.19 20.85 -4.91
N ILE A 264 20.50 19.82 -5.71
CA ILE A 264 21.29 19.98 -6.94
C ILE A 264 20.51 20.80 -7.96
N GLY A 265 19.20 20.51 -8.13
CA GLY A 265 18.33 21.28 -9.01
C GLY A 265 18.29 22.76 -8.65
N VAL A 266 18.11 23.06 -7.35
CA VAL A 266 18.15 24.45 -6.86
C VAL A 266 19.51 25.08 -7.07
N ALA A 267 20.62 24.40 -6.73
CA ALA A 267 21.95 24.96 -6.90
C ALA A 267 22.24 25.36 -8.35
N VAL A 268 21.92 24.49 -9.32
CA VAL A 268 22.15 24.75 -10.74
C VAL A 268 21.22 25.84 -11.28
N LEU A 269 19.91 25.72 -11.01
CA LEU A 269 18.93 26.67 -11.56
C LEU A 269 18.98 28.04 -10.86
N LEU A 270 19.37 28.09 -9.57
CA LEU A 270 19.62 29.35 -8.86
C LEU A 270 20.84 30.06 -9.44
N ALA A 271 21.93 29.33 -9.72
CA ALA A 271 23.10 29.88 -10.40
C ALA A 271 22.72 30.47 -11.79
N LEU A 272 21.95 29.70 -12.57
CA LEU A 272 21.44 30.18 -13.86
C LEU A 272 20.56 31.42 -13.69
N PHE A 273 19.63 31.42 -12.71
CA PHE A 273 18.79 32.57 -12.38
C PHE A 273 19.62 33.83 -12.03
N CYS A 274 20.66 33.65 -11.20
CA CYS A 274 21.57 34.76 -10.87
C CYS A 274 22.31 35.30 -12.09
N ILE A 275 22.82 34.42 -12.97
CA ILE A 275 23.46 34.81 -14.22
C ILE A 275 22.50 35.61 -15.11
N VAL A 276 21.28 35.11 -15.32
CA VAL A 276 20.25 35.79 -16.12
C VAL A 276 19.88 37.13 -15.52
N LYS A 277 19.70 37.19 -14.19
CA LYS A 277 19.39 38.44 -13.48
C LYS A 277 20.50 39.49 -13.63
N LEU A 278 21.77 39.06 -13.54
CA LEU A 278 22.92 39.97 -13.62
C LEU A 278 23.26 40.38 -15.07
N ALA A 279 23.21 39.41 -16.02
CA ALA A 279 23.64 39.66 -17.40
C ALA A 279 22.57 40.37 -18.26
N PHE A 280 21.29 40.00 -18.04
CA PHE A 280 20.19 40.48 -18.90
C PHE A 280 19.21 41.42 -18.19
N ALA A 281 19.21 41.45 -16.83
CA ALA A 281 18.30 42.24 -15.99
C ALA A 281 16.85 42.31 -16.53
N PRO A 282 16.16 41.15 -16.76
CA PRO A 282 14.86 41.15 -17.42
C PRO A 282 13.84 41.97 -16.60
N GLN A 283 13.13 42.88 -17.24
CA GLN A 283 12.16 43.78 -16.58
C GLN A 283 11.07 42.98 -15.85
N ILE A 284 10.67 41.84 -16.39
CA ILE A 284 9.67 40.92 -15.77
C ILE A 284 10.01 40.51 -14.33
N LEU A 285 11.29 40.46 -13.96
CA LEU A 285 11.70 40.11 -12.61
C LEU A 285 11.28 41.17 -11.57
N ASN A 286 11.12 42.39 -11.97
CA ASN A 286 10.70 43.51 -11.12
C ASN A 286 9.17 43.70 -11.11
N GLU A 287 8.45 43.01 -12.00
CA GLU A 287 6.99 43.08 -12.04
C GLU A 287 6.37 42.27 -10.88
N PRO A 288 5.18 42.68 -10.40
CA PRO A 288 4.42 41.90 -9.42
C PRO A 288 4.10 40.49 -9.98
N ALA A 289 4.42 39.49 -9.21
CA ALA A 289 4.11 38.11 -9.57
C ALA A 289 2.59 37.87 -9.51
N SER A 290 2.07 37.11 -10.49
CA SER A 290 0.69 36.67 -10.51
C SER A 290 0.56 35.20 -10.01
N MET A 291 -0.62 34.78 -9.58
CA MET A 291 -0.87 33.37 -9.21
C MET A 291 -0.53 32.43 -10.36
N TYR A 292 -0.88 32.78 -11.58
CA TYR A 292 -0.53 32.05 -12.79
C TYR A 292 0.99 32.00 -13.01
N GLY A 293 1.68 33.12 -12.85
CA GLY A 293 3.13 33.19 -12.96
C GLY A 293 3.87 32.34 -11.94
N ILE A 294 3.34 32.26 -10.71
CA ILE A 294 3.84 31.33 -9.69
C ILE A 294 3.70 29.88 -10.14
N ALA A 295 2.52 29.46 -10.65
CA ALA A 295 2.29 28.12 -11.14
C ALA A 295 3.21 27.78 -12.32
N ALA A 296 3.38 28.72 -13.26
CA ALA A 296 4.28 28.56 -14.40
C ALA A 296 5.75 28.45 -13.98
N ALA A 297 6.23 29.28 -13.04
CA ALA A 297 7.59 29.23 -12.51
C ALA A 297 7.84 27.90 -11.76
N HIS A 298 6.86 27.46 -10.95
CA HIS A 298 6.94 26.17 -10.24
C HIS A 298 7.02 24.99 -11.22
N SER A 299 6.21 25.00 -12.28
CA SER A 299 6.25 23.98 -13.32
C SER A 299 7.58 24.01 -14.09
N ALA A 300 8.01 25.20 -14.51
CA ALA A 300 9.27 25.35 -15.24
C ALA A 300 10.46 24.82 -14.41
N PHE A 301 10.54 25.17 -13.13
CA PHE A 301 11.58 24.68 -12.23
C PHE A 301 11.58 23.14 -12.15
N ASN A 302 10.44 22.52 -11.85
CA ASN A 302 10.37 21.06 -11.67
C ASN A 302 10.62 20.29 -12.98
N VAL A 303 10.11 20.79 -14.11
CA VAL A 303 10.34 20.20 -15.43
C VAL A 303 11.82 20.30 -15.82
N LEU A 304 12.46 21.48 -15.64
CA LEU A 304 13.87 21.68 -15.96
C LEU A 304 14.77 20.82 -15.05
N CYS A 305 14.51 20.77 -13.73
CA CYS A 305 15.22 19.86 -12.81
C CYS A 305 15.12 18.41 -13.26
N THR A 306 13.92 17.97 -13.63
CA THR A 306 13.71 16.59 -14.09
C THR A 306 14.39 16.32 -15.42
N ALA A 307 14.27 17.23 -16.39
CA ALA A 307 14.93 17.08 -17.69
C ALA A 307 16.46 16.96 -17.54
N MET A 308 17.04 17.70 -16.60
CA MET A 308 18.48 17.67 -16.30
C MET A 308 18.89 16.38 -15.56
N LEU A 309 18.12 15.94 -14.57
CA LEU A 309 18.54 14.90 -13.63
C LEU A 309 17.99 13.50 -13.94
N LEU A 310 16.90 13.38 -14.72
CA LEU A 310 16.34 12.07 -15.09
C LEU A 310 17.35 11.20 -15.88
N PRO A 311 18.10 11.73 -16.86
CA PRO A 311 19.17 10.97 -17.51
C PRO A 311 20.30 10.59 -16.54
N ALA A 312 20.55 11.44 -15.54
CA ALA A 312 21.59 11.24 -14.51
C ALA A 312 21.13 10.36 -13.33
N GLY A 313 19.97 9.70 -13.40
CA GLY A 313 19.41 8.91 -12.29
C GLY A 313 20.36 7.83 -11.76
N GLY A 314 21.23 7.22 -12.63
CA GLY A 314 22.27 6.27 -12.18
C GLY A 314 23.40 6.93 -11.39
N TRP A 315 23.70 8.18 -11.66
CA TRP A 315 24.67 8.96 -10.88
C TRP A 315 24.06 9.33 -9.50
N LEU A 316 22.82 9.74 -9.45
CA LEU A 316 22.10 10.01 -8.18
C LEU A 316 22.02 8.75 -7.30
N GLU A 317 21.79 7.58 -7.90
CA GLU A 317 21.81 6.30 -7.20
C GLU A 317 23.18 6.02 -6.56
N LYS A 318 24.27 6.17 -7.34
CA LYS A 318 25.63 6.01 -6.84
C LYS A 318 25.97 7.03 -5.74
N LEU A 319 25.50 8.26 -5.87
CA LEU A 319 25.68 9.30 -4.85
C LEU A 319 24.97 8.92 -3.55
N ALA A 320 23.72 8.45 -3.63
CA ALA A 320 22.96 8.02 -2.46
C ALA A 320 23.60 6.80 -1.76
N ILE A 321 24.14 5.84 -2.53
CA ILE A 321 24.89 4.70 -1.98
C ILE A 321 26.15 5.16 -1.25
N ARG A 322 26.86 6.16 -1.77
CA ARG A 322 28.06 6.73 -1.13
C ARG A 322 27.71 7.47 0.17
N LEU A 323 26.59 8.21 0.20
CA LEU A 323 26.15 8.96 1.39
C LEU A 323 25.55 8.03 2.47
N VAL A 324 24.95 6.91 2.07
CA VAL A 324 24.39 5.89 2.96
C VAL A 324 25.06 4.55 2.63
N PRO A 325 26.29 4.30 3.15
CA PRO A 325 27.07 3.11 2.80
C PRO A 325 26.49 1.83 3.44
N ASP A 326 26.83 0.67 2.84
CA ASP A 326 26.52 -0.63 3.41
C ASP A 326 27.42 -0.94 4.61
N LYS A 327 26.87 -0.96 5.82
CA LYS A 327 27.52 -1.55 7.00
C LYS A 327 26.98 -2.97 7.16
N GLY A 328 27.82 -3.99 7.07
CA GLY A 328 27.44 -5.40 7.09
C GLY A 328 26.45 -5.77 8.23
N GLY A 329 25.52 -6.63 7.93
CA GLY A 329 24.49 -7.15 8.81
C GLY A 329 23.12 -7.12 8.11
N THR A 330 22.73 -8.25 7.53
CA THR A 330 21.40 -8.43 6.94
C THR A 330 20.67 -9.51 7.71
N GLU A 331 19.93 -9.15 8.74
CA GLU A 331 18.78 -9.96 9.12
C GLU A 331 17.63 -9.58 8.18
N LYS A 332 17.17 -10.54 7.38
CA LYS A 332 15.92 -10.47 6.63
C LYS A 332 14.75 -10.68 7.61
N THR A 333 14.54 -9.77 8.55
CA THR A 333 13.29 -9.75 9.30
C THR A 333 12.22 -9.19 8.39
N VAL A 334 11.19 -9.97 8.13
CA VAL A 334 9.98 -9.52 7.44
C VAL A 334 9.34 -8.46 8.33
N LYS A 335 9.37 -7.20 7.88
CA LYS A 335 8.71 -6.09 8.58
C LYS A 335 7.66 -5.51 7.67
N LEU A 336 6.41 -5.52 8.14
CA LEU A 336 5.35 -4.72 7.53
C LEU A 336 5.52 -3.25 7.96
N ASP A 337 5.63 -2.36 6.98
CA ASP A 337 5.89 -0.95 7.24
C ASP A 337 4.59 -0.24 7.63
N GLU A 338 4.49 0.26 8.85
CA GLU A 338 3.30 0.99 9.35
C GLU A 338 2.99 2.27 8.55
N ARG A 339 3.92 2.80 7.77
CA ARG A 339 3.70 3.96 6.90
C ARG A 339 2.75 3.64 5.76
N LEU A 340 2.73 2.37 5.32
CA LEU A 340 1.79 1.90 4.31
C LEU A 340 0.33 1.93 4.81
N LEU A 341 0.10 1.97 6.13
CA LEU A 341 -1.23 2.14 6.72
C LEU A 341 -1.89 3.47 6.34
N ALA A 342 -1.11 4.46 5.87
CA ALA A 342 -1.65 5.68 5.29
C ALA A 342 -2.34 5.43 3.94
N THR A 343 -1.98 4.35 3.24
CA THR A 343 -2.55 3.94 1.94
C THR A 343 -3.04 2.50 2.05
N PRO A 344 -4.30 2.29 2.50
CA PRO A 344 -4.82 0.97 2.86
C PRO A 344 -4.70 -0.10 1.77
N SER A 345 -4.98 0.24 0.51
CA SER A 345 -4.86 -0.68 -0.63
C SER A 345 -3.45 -1.27 -0.78
N LEU A 346 -2.42 -0.47 -0.51
CA LEU A 346 -1.03 -0.90 -0.61
C LEU A 346 -0.57 -1.69 0.62
N ALA A 347 -1.05 -1.29 1.79
CA ALA A 347 -0.85 -2.03 3.03
C ALA A 347 -1.41 -3.45 2.90
N LEU A 348 -2.61 -3.56 2.32
CA LEU A 348 -3.30 -4.83 2.07
C LEU A 348 -2.54 -5.70 1.04
N GLU A 349 -2.08 -5.10 -0.06
CA GLU A 349 -1.28 -5.82 -1.07
C GLU A 349 0.03 -6.38 -0.47
N ARG A 350 0.70 -5.60 0.39
CA ARG A 350 1.89 -6.09 1.09
C ARG A 350 1.57 -7.19 2.10
N SER A 351 0.49 -7.04 2.85
CA SER A 351 0.02 -8.07 3.78
C SER A 351 -0.26 -9.39 3.05
N ARG A 352 -0.89 -9.32 1.87
CA ARG A 352 -1.14 -10.49 1.02
C ARG A 352 0.15 -11.17 0.56
N ALA A 353 1.14 -10.39 0.12
CA ALA A 353 2.43 -10.94 -0.29
C ALA A 353 3.14 -11.69 0.85
N VAL A 354 3.07 -11.15 2.08
CA VAL A 354 3.64 -11.81 3.27
C VAL A 354 2.82 -13.04 3.68
N ALA A 355 1.49 -12.98 3.57
CA ALA A 355 0.63 -14.13 3.82
C ALA A 355 0.84 -15.25 2.81
N ALA A 356 1.17 -14.93 1.54
CA ALA A 356 1.57 -15.95 0.56
C ALA A 356 2.91 -16.63 0.92
N GLU A 357 3.88 -15.87 1.46
CA GLU A 357 5.11 -16.47 2.00
C GLU A 357 4.84 -17.40 3.20
N MET A 358 3.89 -17.02 4.08
CA MET A 358 3.42 -17.86 5.18
C MET A 358 2.72 -19.12 4.67
N ALA A 359 1.80 -19.01 3.72
CA ALA A 359 1.08 -20.12 3.12
C ALA A 359 2.04 -21.17 2.52
N LEU A 360 3.03 -20.71 1.75
CA LEU A 360 4.07 -21.58 1.19
C LEU A 360 4.88 -22.28 2.29
N CYS A 361 5.16 -21.57 3.40
CA CYS A 361 5.88 -22.11 4.55
C CYS A 361 5.07 -23.23 5.22
N ALA A 362 3.79 -23.03 5.49
CA ALA A 362 2.89 -23.99 6.12
C ALA A 362 2.71 -25.24 5.26
N VAL A 363 2.45 -25.07 3.95
CA VAL A 363 2.30 -26.19 3.01
C VAL A 363 3.57 -27.04 2.96
N ARG A 364 4.74 -26.41 2.80
CA ARG A 364 6.03 -27.11 2.78
C ARG A 364 6.31 -27.84 4.09
N SER A 365 5.97 -27.26 5.24
CA SER A 365 6.13 -27.87 6.55
C SER A 365 5.32 -29.16 6.65
N LEU A 366 4.06 -29.14 6.23
CA LEU A 366 3.20 -30.33 6.27
C LEU A 366 3.64 -31.41 5.27
N GLU A 367 4.02 -31.04 4.05
CA GLU A 367 4.58 -31.98 3.07
C GLU A 367 5.84 -32.68 3.62
N GLY A 368 6.73 -31.92 4.25
CA GLY A 368 7.93 -32.45 4.91
C GLY A 368 7.60 -33.39 6.07
N ALA A 369 6.53 -33.09 6.82
CA ALA A 369 6.06 -33.94 7.91
C ALA A 369 5.47 -35.28 7.39
N LEU A 370 4.68 -35.23 6.29
CA LEU A 370 4.19 -36.43 5.60
C LEU A 370 5.36 -37.30 5.10
N ASP A 371 6.39 -36.71 4.53
CA ASP A 371 7.58 -37.44 4.09
C ASP A 371 8.34 -38.08 5.27
N SER A 372 8.35 -37.42 6.43
CA SER A 372 9.05 -37.88 7.63
C SER A 372 8.44 -39.18 8.23
N LEU A 373 7.18 -39.49 7.92
CA LEU A 373 6.55 -40.74 8.32
C LEU A 373 7.18 -41.98 7.64
N THR A 374 7.74 -41.81 6.45
CA THR A 374 8.42 -42.87 5.70
C THR A 374 9.94 -42.72 5.71
N ASN A 375 10.45 -41.50 5.61
CA ASN A 375 11.85 -41.16 5.48
C ASN A 375 12.28 -40.11 6.50
N TYR A 376 12.25 -40.44 7.77
CA TYR A 376 12.63 -39.49 8.81
C TYR A 376 14.10 -39.08 8.74
N SER A 377 14.35 -37.79 8.86
CA SER A 377 15.69 -37.23 9.10
C SER A 377 15.64 -36.11 10.16
N ALA A 378 16.67 -36.06 11.02
CA ALA A 378 16.77 -35.01 12.05
C ALA A 378 16.82 -33.60 11.45
N ALA A 379 17.44 -33.45 10.28
CA ALA A 379 17.50 -32.17 9.59
C ALA A 379 16.12 -31.72 9.06
N ALA A 380 15.30 -32.66 8.56
CA ALA A 380 13.93 -32.36 8.15
C ALA A 380 13.06 -31.97 9.37
N ALA A 381 13.21 -32.68 10.48
CA ALA A 381 12.51 -32.41 11.74
C ALA A 381 12.84 -30.99 12.27
N GLU A 382 14.11 -30.59 12.27
CA GLU A 382 14.53 -29.24 12.65
C GLU A 382 13.97 -28.18 11.71
N GLN A 383 13.94 -28.46 10.40
CA GLN A 383 13.36 -27.54 9.41
C GLN A 383 11.84 -27.35 9.60
N ILE A 384 11.10 -28.43 9.87
CA ILE A 384 9.64 -28.37 10.10
C ILE A 384 9.34 -27.49 11.33
N ARG A 385 10.05 -27.68 12.45
CA ARG A 385 9.90 -26.85 13.64
C ARG A 385 10.30 -25.40 13.40
N ALA A 386 11.36 -25.16 12.61
CA ALA A 386 11.76 -23.80 12.24
C ALA A 386 10.74 -23.12 11.31
N ASP A 387 10.06 -23.88 10.47
CA ASP A 387 9.01 -23.37 9.60
C ASP A 387 7.73 -23.04 10.38
N GLU A 388 7.37 -23.84 11.40
CA GLU A 388 6.26 -23.55 12.32
C GLU A 388 6.54 -22.27 13.11
N GLU A 389 7.68 -22.15 13.81
CA GLU A 389 8.06 -20.90 14.48
C GLU A 389 8.06 -19.69 13.54
N ARG A 390 8.28 -19.89 12.24
CA ARG A 390 8.20 -18.84 11.24
C ARG A 390 6.75 -18.48 10.91
N CYS A 391 5.85 -19.47 10.82
CA CYS A 391 4.42 -19.26 10.61
C CYS A 391 3.80 -18.50 11.77
N ASP A 392 4.12 -18.84 13.02
CA ASP A 392 3.71 -18.10 14.22
C ASP A 392 4.13 -16.62 14.14
N ARG A 393 5.40 -16.37 13.80
CA ARG A 393 5.87 -15.00 13.65
C ARG A 393 5.17 -14.23 12.53
N TYR A 394 4.80 -14.92 11.44
CA TYR A 394 4.03 -14.30 10.36
C TYR A 394 2.61 -13.97 10.82
N GLU A 395 1.96 -14.89 11.57
CA GLU A 395 0.61 -14.67 12.11
C GLU A 395 0.57 -13.46 13.03
N ASP A 396 1.47 -13.38 14.01
CA ASP A 396 1.59 -12.25 14.94
C ASP A 396 1.80 -10.90 14.21
N ILE A 397 2.72 -10.86 13.24
CA ILE A 397 3.05 -9.65 12.49
C ILE A 397 1.87 -9.23 11.61
N LEU A 398 1.29 -10.17 10.87
CA LEU A 398 0.16 -9.92 9.97
C LEU A 398 -1.10 -9.58 10.75
N GLY A 399 -1.42 -10.34 11.82
CA GLY A 399 -2.59 -10.12 12.65
C GLY A 399 -2.58 -8.72 13.27
N THR A 400 -1.47 -8.35 13.92
CA THR A 400 -1.30 -7.00 14.48
C THR A 400 -1.41 -5.91 13.41
N TYR A 401 -0.82 -6.11 12.23
CA TYR A 401 -0.82 -5.13 11.16
C TYR A 401 -2.20 -4.98 10.52
N LEU A 402 -2.90 -6.08 10.24
CA LEU A 402 -4.25 -6.09 9.67
C LEU A 402 -5.27 -5.47 10.62
N VAL A 403 -5.16 -5.68 11.93
CA VAL A 403 -6.00 -5.01 12.95
C VAL A 403 -5.76 -3.50 12.91
N LYS A 404 -4.51 -3.03 12.84
CA LYS A 404 -4.19 -1.60 12.68
C LYS A 404 -4.73 -1.04 11.36
N LEU A 405 -4.68 -1.84 10.30
CA LEU A 405 -5.22 -1.48 8.99
C LEU A 405 -6.74 -1.34 9.03
N SER A 406 -7.45 -2.27 9.68
CA SER A 406 -8.92 -2.26 9.82
C SER A 406 -9.43 -1.05 10.62
N ALA A 407 -8.60 -0.48 11.50
CA ALA A 407 -8.91 0.77 12.20
C ALA A 407 -8.82 2.03 11.29
N ARG A 408 -8.32 1.89 10.07
CA ARG A 408 -8.26 2.98 9.08
C ARG A 408 -9.54 3.02 8.26
N ARG A 409 -9.82 4.18 7.65
CA ARG A 409 -10.94 4.32 6.72
C ARG A 409 -10.59 3.63 5.40
N MET A 410 -11.18 2.48 5.17
CA MET A 410 -11.02 1.67 3.96
C MET A 410 -12.29 1.67 3.12
N GLY A 411 -12.18 1.33 1.84
CA GLY A 411 -13.32 0.96 1.01
C GLY A 411 -13.94 -0.37 1.48
N MET A 412 -15.18 -0.65 1.07
CA MET A 412 -15.87 -1.88 1.45
C MET A 412 -15.10 -3.13 0.96
N GLU A 413 -14.68 -3.13 -0.31
CA GLU A 413 -13.89 -4.21 -0.91
C GLU A 413 -12.57 -4.47 -0.15
N GLU A 414 -11.85 -3.40 0.24
CA GLU A 414 -10.60 -3.49 1.01
C GLU A 414 -10.84 -4.04 2.43
N SER A 415 -11.95 -3.68 3.05
CA SER A 415 -12.33 -4.16 4.38
C SER A 415 -12.71 -5.64 4.38
N GLU A 416 -13.43 -6.08 3.35
CA GLU A 416 -13.78 -7.49 3.13
C GLU A 416 -12.52 -8.33 2.93
N GLU A 417 -11.60 -7.86 2.09
CA GLU A 417 -10.34 -8.53 1.80
C GLU A 417 -9.42 -8.60 3.04
N ALA A 418 -9.30 -7.51 3.83
CA ALA A 418 -8.54 -7.51 5.06
C ALA A 418 -9.09 -8.52 6.09
N THR A 419 -10.42 -8.65 6.16
CA THR A 419 -11.09 -9.60 7.04
C THR A 419 -10.86 -11.05 6.59
N ALA A 420 -10.96 -11.32 5.28
CA ALA A 420 -10.68 -12.63 4.71
C ALA A 420 -9.22 -13.05 4.95
N LEU A 421 -8.28 -12.11 4.75
CA LEU A 421 -6.87 -12.35 4.98
C LEU A 421 -6.56 -12.64 6.45
N LEU A 422 -7.21 -11.91 7.38
CA LEU A 422 -7.05 -12.12 8.82
C LEU A 422 -7.52 -13.52 9.26
N LYS A 423 -8.55 -14.07 8.61
CA LYS A 423 -8.99 -15.46 8.85
C LYS A 423 -8.01 -16.46 8.25
N ALA A 424 -7.61 -16.26 7.00
CA ALA A 424 -6.74 -17.19 6.28
C ALA A 424 -5.37 -17.37 6.96
N ILE A 425 -4.79 -16.32 7.57
CA ILE A 425 -3.50 -16.47 8.29
C ILE A 425 -3.61 -17.40 9.49
N GLY A 426 -4.73 -17.37 10.25
CA GLY A 426 -4.95 -18.31 11.34
C GLY A 426 -5.12 -19.75 10.86
N ASP A 427 -5.77 -19.97 9.68
CA ASP A 427 -5.87 -21.31 9.12
C ASP A 427 -4.50 -21.83 8.61
N PHE A 428 -3.64 -20.98 8.05
CA PHE A 428 -2.27 -21.39 7.68
C PHE A 428 -1.38 -21.68 8.88
N GLU A 429 -1.52 -20.93 9.97
CA GLU A 429 -0.84 -21.26 11.24
C GLU A 429 -1.25 -22.64 11.74
N ARG A 430 -2.56 -22.94 11.75
CA ARG A 430 -3.07 -24.27 12.13
C ARG A 430 -2.56 -25.41 11.26
N ILE A 431 -2.43 -25.19 9.93
CA ILE A 431 -1.82 -26.17 9.03
C ILE A 431 -0.36 -26.44 9.44
N SER A 432 0.37 -25.40 9.84
CA SER A 432 1.76 -25.51 10.31
C SER A 432 1.86 -26.25 11.67
N ASP A 433 0.95 -25.98 12.60
CA ASP A 433 0.81 -26.71 13.88
C ASP A 433 0.58 -28.20 13.64
N HIS A 434 -0.33 -28.54 12.72
CA HIS A 434 -0.59 -29.93 12.36
C HIS A 434 0.63 -30.61 11.72
N ALA A 435 1.50 -29.87 11.04
CA ALA A 435 2.76 -30.43 10.52
C ALA A 435 3.68 -30.89 11.65
N VAL A 436 3.77 -30.14 12.75
CA VAL A 436 4.54 -30.57 13.95
C VAL A 436 3.90 -31.79 14.61
N ASN A 437 2.58 -31.81 14.74
CA ASN A 437 1.88 -32.99 15.31
C ASN A 437 2.10 -34.28 14.47
N VAL A 438 2.11 -34.15 13.13
CA VAL A 438 2.43 -35.26 12.21
C VAL A 438 3.89 -35.68 12.36
N LEU A 439 4.82 -34.70 12.51
CA LEU A 439 6.23 -35.00 12.79
C LEU A 439 6.41 -35.75 14.12
N GLU A 440 5.72 -35.35 15.19
CA GLU A 440 5.74 -36.03 16.49
C GLU A 440 5.25 -37.47 16.37
N SER A 441 4.21 -37.70 15.56
CA SER A 441 3.76 -39.05 15.22
C SER A 441 4.85 -39.87 14.53
N ALA A 442 5.63 -39.28 13.62
CA ALA A 442 6.75 -39.95 12.97
C ALA A 442 7.90 -40.25 13.95
N GLU A 443 8.19 -39.35 14.88
CA GLU A 443 9.19 -39.52 15.95
C GLU A 443 8.77 -40.62 16.93
N GLU A 444 7.49 -40.69 17.29
CA GLU A 444 6.94 -41.72 18.17
C GLU A 444 7.01 -43.11 17.52
N LEU A 445 6.60 -43.25 16.26
CA LEU A 445 6.72 -44.49 15.50
C LEU A 445 8.17 -44.99 15.51
N ARG A 446 9.11 -44.11 15.24
CA ARG A 446 10.54 -44.44 15.22
C ARG A 446 11.07 -44.78 16.61
N GLY A 447 10.79 -43.96 17.62
CA GLY A 447 11.29 -44.13 19.00
C GLY A 447 10.81 -45.40 19.64
N LYS A 448 9.58 -45.80 19.36
CA LYS A 448 8.96 -47.05 19.86
C LYS A 448 9.14 -48.24 18.91
N GLN A 449 9.84 -48.05 17.78
CA GLN A 449 10.04 -49.09 16.74
C GLN A 449 8.71 -49.68 16.23
N LEU A 450 7.68 -48.86 16.14
CA LEU A 450 6.36 -49.24 15.63
C LEU A 450 6.35 -49.13 14.10
N ALA A 451 5.60 -50.00 13.45
CA ALA A 451 5.37 -49.97 12.01
C ALA A 451 3.91 -50.22 11.69
N PHE A 452 3.40 -49.52 10.68
CA PHE A 452 2.07 -49.80 10.14
C PHE A 452 2.09 -51.07 9.28
N SER A 453 0.98 -51.80 9.26
CA SER A 453 0.82 -52.92 8.34
C SER A 453 0.89 -52.47 6.88
N ARG A 454 1.24 -53.36 5.95
CA ARG A 454 1.28 -53.05 4.51
C ARG A 454 -0.04 -52.49 3.99
N SER A 455 -1.17 -52.98 4.48
CA SER A 455 -2.49 -52.49 4.11
C SER A 455 -2.73 -51.06 4.66
N ALA A 456 -2.32 -50.78 5.90
CA ALA A 456 -2.41 -49.44 6.48
C ALA A 456 -1.51 -48.44 5.74
N GLN A 457 -0.31 -48.87 5.36
CA GLN A 457 0.60 -48.04 4.57
C GLN A 457 0.00 -47.66 3.20
N ALA A 458 -0.60 -48.60 2.49
CA ALA A 458 -1.25 -48.34 1.19
C ALA A 458 -2.48 -47.43 1.33
N GLU A 459 -3.23 -47.54 2.45
CA GLU A 459 -4.31 -46.61 2.78
C GLU A 459 -3.77 -45.19 3.06
N PHE A 460 -2.67 -45.12 3.82
CA PHE A 460 -2.01 -43.85 4.14
C PHE A 460 -1.46 -43.16 2.87
N ASP A 461 -0.85 -43.91 1.96
CA ASP A 461 -0.33 -43.37 0.70
C ASP A 461 -1.45 -42.71 -0.14
N THR A 462 -2.67 -43.34 -0.10
CA THR A 462 -3.86 -42.78 -0.78
C THR A 462 -4.31 -41.46 -0.13
N LEU A 463 -4.40 -41.42 1.21
CA LEU A 463 -4.78 -40.23 1.96
C LEU A 463 -3.73 -39.10 1.80
N SER A 464 -2.45 -39.46 1.90
CA SER A 464 -1.34 -38.50 1.69
C SER A 464 -1.36 -37.88 0.30
N GLY A 465 -1.71 -38.69 -0.73
CA GLY A 465 -1.89 -38.17 -2.09
C GLY A 465 -3.03 -37.15 -2.20
N ALA A 466 -4.18 -37.41 -1.56
CA ALA A 466 -5.31 -36.49 -1.52
C ALA A 466 -4.97 -35.20 -0.76
N LEU A 467 -4.23 -35.30 0.35
CA LEU A 467 -3.78 -34.15 1.13
C LEU A 467 -2.79 -33.26 0.39
N ARG A 468 -1.87 -33.82 -0.36
CA ARG A 468 -0.95 -33.03 -1.20
C ARG A 468 -1.70 -32.25 -2.27
N GLU A 469 -2.69 -32.89 -2.91
CA GLU A 469 -3.51 -32.20 -3.92
C GLU A 469 -4.34 -31.08 -3.31
N ILE A 470 -4.98 -31.27 -2.15
CA ILE A 470 -5.77 -30.20 -1.51
C ILE A 470 -4.90 -29.03 -1.05
N LEU A 471 -3.69 -29.29 -0.55
CA LEU A 471 -2.72 -28.26 -0.18
C LEU A 471 -2.25 -27.45 -1.40
N GLU A 472 -1.94 -28.13 -2.51
CA GLU A 472 -1.54 -27.49 -3.77
C GLU A 472 -2.67 -26.62 -4.33
N LEU A 473 -3.91 -27.14 -4.38
CA LEU A 473 -5.10 -26.39 -4.82
C LEU A 473 -5.35 -25.17 -3.94
N THR A 474 -5.22 -25.31 -2.63
CA THR A 474 -5.42 -24.21 -1.67
C THR A 474 -4.37 -23.13 -1.83
N LEU A 475 -3.10 -23.52 -1.98
CA LEU A 475 -1.99 -22.59 -2.20
C LEU A 475 -2.16 -21.85 -3.53
N GLU A 476 -2.48 -22.56 -4.62
CA GLU A 476 -2.73 -21.96 -5.93
C GLU A 476 -3.90 -20.99 -5.90
N ALA A 477 -5.03 -21.38 -5.29
CA ALA A 477 -6.20 -20.54 -5.14
C ALA A 477 -5.90 -19.28 -4.34
N PHE A 478 -5.12 -19.39 -3.26
CA PHE A 478 -4.74 -18.26 -2.41
C PHE A 478 -3.78 -17.30 -3.11
N GLU A 479 -2.71 -17.80 -3.72
CA GLU A 479 -1.71 -16.95 -4.41
C GLU A 479 -2.30 -16.21 -5.60
N LYS A 480 -3.15 -16.88 -6.39
CA LYS A 480 -3.73 -16.33 -7.63
C LYS A 480 -5.08 -15.64 -7.42
N HIS A 481 -5.67 -15.71 -6.22
CA HIS A 481 -7.06 -15.31 -5.96
C HIS A 481 -8.06 -15.97 -6.92
N ASP A 482 -7.86 -17.26 -7.19
CA ASP A 482 -8.64 -18.01 -8.16
C ASP A 482 -9.80 -18.74 -7.46
N ALA A 483 -11.00 -18.16 -7.54
CA ALA A 483 -12.22 -18.77 -7.01
C ALA A 483 -12.58 -20.10 -7.75
N ALA A 484 -12.14 -20.29 -9.00
CA ALA A 484 -12.38 -21.54 -9.71
C ALA A 484 -11.50 -22.67 -9.15
N ALA A 485 -10.22 -22.40 -8.86
CA ALA A 485 -9.35 -23.33 -8.15
C ALA A 485 -9.87 -23.62 -6.74
N ALA A 486 -10.31 -22.60 -6.00
CA ALA A 486 -10.90 -22.73 -4.67
C ALA A 486 -12.14 -23.64 -4.65
N ALA A 487 -12.96 -23.62 -5.71
CA ALA A 487 -14.15 -24.45 -5.80
C ALA A 487 -13.86 -25.97 -5.88
N HIS A 488 -12.60 -26.37 -6.14
CA HIS A 488 -12.17 -27.77 -6.15
C HIS A 488 -11.79 -28.28 -4.75
N VAL A 489 -11.50 -27.40 -3.82
CA VAL A 489 -10.99 -27.75 -2.47
C VAL A 489 -12.04 -28.49 -1.66
N GLU A 490 -13.26 -27.96 -1.55
CA GLU A 490 -14.32 -28.55 -0.76
C GLU A 490 -14.76 -29.97 -1.21
N PRO A 491 -14.95 -30.24 -2.54
CA PRO A 491 -15.25 -31.60 -2.97
C PRO A 491 -14.15 -32.62 -2.64
N LEU A 492 -12.88 -32.17 -2.58
CA LEU A 492 -11.74 -33.01 -2.19
C LEU A 492 -11.66 -33.19 -0.68
N GLU A 493 -11.99 -32.17 0.09
CA GLU A 493 -12.09 -32.24 1.56
C GLU A 493 -13.15 -33.29 1.98
N GLU A 494 -14.36 -33.27 1.42
CA GLU A 494 -15.39 -34.27 1.70
C GLU A 494 -14.93 -35.72 1.36
N VAL A 495 -14.06 -35.87 0.36
CA VAL A 495 -13.43 -37.16 0.05
C VAL A 495 -12.42 -37.55 1.12
N ILE A 496 -11.61 -36.62 1.63
CA ILE A 496 -10.63 -36.86 2.68
C ILE A 496 -11.33 -37.27 3.99
N ASP A 497 -12.43 -36.61 4.36
CA ASP A 497 -13.23 -36.99 5.52
C ASP A 497 -13.81 -38.42 5.37
N ALA A 498 -14.37 -38.72 4.20
CA ALA A 498 -14.85 -40.07 3.90
C ALA A 498 -13.72 -41.14 3.97
N LEU A 499 -12.51 -40.80 3.50
CA LEU A 499 -11.33 -41.69 3.61
C LEU A 499 -10.95 -41.91 5.07
N LYS A 500 -10.88 -40.87 5.90
CA LYS A 500 -10.59 -40.98 7.34
C LYS A 500 -11.53 -41.96 8.04
N GLU A 501 -12.85 -41.84 7.83
CA GLU A 501 -13.82 -42.71 8.46
C GLU A 501 -13.70 -44.17 7.98
N GLN A 502 -13.44 -44.39 6.69
CA GLN A 502 -13.17 -45.73 6.17
C GLN A 502 -11.88 -46.32 6.76
N MET A 503 -10.79 -45.56 6.79
CA MET A 503 -9.50 -46.00 7.35
C MET A 503 -9.59 -46.30 8.85
N ARG A 504 -10.35 -45.47 9.59
CA ARG A 504 -10.66 -45.71 11.01
C ARG A 504 -11.39 -47.05 11.21
N THR A 505 -12.41 -47.30 10.43
CA THR A 505 -13.17 -48.57 10.47
C THR A 505 -12.28 -49.78 10.15
N ARG A 506 -11.48 -49.68 9.10
CA ARG A 506 -10.54 -50.74 8.70
C ARG A 506 -9.46 -50.98 9.76
N HIS A 507 -9.01 -49.93 10.44
CA HIS A 507 -8.04 -50.04 11.52
C HIS A 507 -8.61 -50.79 12.72
N ILE A 508 -9.87 -50.54 13.13
CA ILE A 508 -10.56 -51.26 14.18
C ILE A 508 -10.62 -52.76 13.85
N LEU A 509 -10.94 -53.11 12.61
CA LEU A 509 -10.95 -54.50 12.14
C LEU A 509 -9.56 -55.13 12.22
N ARG A 510 -8.48 -54.44 11.86
CA ARG A 510 -7.09 -54.92 11.98
C ARG A 510 -6.70 -55.15 13.43
N MET A 511 -7.11 -54.32 14.37
CA MET A 511 -6.88 -54.50 15.79
C MET A 511 -7.61 -55.73 16.32
N GLN A 512 -8.89 -55.94 15.94
CA GLN A 512 -9.65 -57.13 16.35
C GLN A 512 -9.04 -58.44 15.84
N GLN A 513 -8.38 -58.40 14.70
CA GLN A 513 -7.69 -59.54 14.10
C GLN A 513 -6.27 -59.75 14.64
N GLY A 514 -5.80 -58.90 15.56
CA GLY A 514 -4.44 -58.97 16.11
C GLY A 514 -3.33 -58.54 15.13
N ASN A 515 -3.68 -57.88 14.03
CA ASN A 515 -2.77 -57.43 12.97
C ASN A 515 -2.18 -56.02 13.21
N CYS A 516 -2.47 -55.42 14.36
CA CYS A 516 -1.97 -54.12 14.76
C CYS A 516 -1.82 -54.05 16.29
N SER A 517 -0.75 -53.41 16.79
CA SER A 517 -0.60 -53.14 18.22
C SER A 517 -1.50 -51.98 18.66
N ILE A 518 -1.85 -51.95 19.93
CA ILE A 518 -2.66 -50.88 20.52
C ILE A 518 -1.91 -49.54 20.42
N GLU A 519 -0.60 -49.53 20.68
CA GLU A 519 0.25 -48.34 20.62
C GLU A 519 0.27 -47.76 19.20
N ALA A 520 0.46 -48.58 18.17
CA ALA A 520 0.39 -48.13 16.76
C ALA A 520 -1.02 -47.62 16.42
N GLY A 521 -2.06 -48.13 17.09
CA GLY A 521 -3.44 -47.70 16.94
C GLY A 521 -3.68 -46.28 17.43
N PHE A 522 -3.08 -45.88 18.54
CA PHE A 522 -3.17 -44.49 19.02
C PHE A 522 -2.50 -43.51 18.04
N VAL A 523 -1.26 -43.78 17.63
CA VAL A 523 -0.54 -42.94 16.65
C VAL A 523 -1.33 -42.83 15.34
N TRP A 524 -1.93 -43.92 14.87
CA TRP A 524 -2.78 -43.93 13.68
C TRP A 524 -4.00 -43.03 13.83
N SER A 525 -4.69 -43.08 14.97
CA SER A 525 -5.87 -42.25 15.23
C SER A 525 -5.53 -40.77 15.30
N ASP A 526 -4.44 -40.40 15.97
CA ASP A 526 -3.97 -39.03 16.09
C ASP A 526 -3.53 -38.50 14.73
N LEU A 527 -2.82 -39.29 13.94
CA LEU A 527 -2.41 -38.96 12.60
C LEU A 527 -3.62 -38.67 11.69
N LEU A 528 -4.62 -39.56 11.65
CA LEU A 528 -5.82 -39.34 10.85
C LEU A 528 -6.57 -38.08 11.26
N THR A 529 -6.61 -37.75 12.55
CA THR A 529 -7.28 -36.55 13.06
C THR A 529 -6.54 -35.30 12.64
N ASN A 530 -5.21 -35.27 12.73
CA ASN A 530 -4.42 -34.09 12.30
C ASN A 530 -4.52 -33.87 10.79
N LEU A 531 -4.56 -34.93 10.00
CA LEU A 531 -4.64 -34.83 8.53
C LEU A 531 -6.02 -34.35 8.05
N GLU A 532 -7.11 -34.82 8.68
CA GLU A 532 -8.44 -34.30 8.38
C GLU A 532 -8.60 -32.84 8.80
N ARG A 533 -8.15 -32.46 10.00
CA ARG A 533 -8.19 -31.05 10.39
C ARG A 533 -7.41 -30.14 9.44
N THR A 534 -6.34 -30.63 8.87
CA THR A 534 -5.61 -29.91 7.82
C THR A 534 -6.50 -29.64 6.61
N SER A 535 -7.27 -30.63 6.15
CA SER A 535 -8.20 -30.45 5.02
C SER A 535 -9.33 -29.49 5.36
N ASP A 536 -9.83 -29.48 6.60
CA ASP A 536 -10.80 -28.50 7.09
C ASP A 536 -10.27 -27.06 6.99
N HIS A 537 -9.01 -26.83 7.40
CA HIS A 537 -8.38 -25.52 7.26
C HIS A 537 -8.20 -25.11 5.81
N CYS A 538 -7.87 -26.04 4.92
CA CYS A 538 -7.85 -25.78 3.46
C CYS A 538 -9.23 -25.34 2.94
N SER A 539 -10.30 -26.01 3.37
CA SER A 539 -11.68 -25.65 3.01
C SER A 539 -12.07 -24.26 3.53
N ASN A 540 -11.69 -23.90 4.77
CA ASN A 540 -11.93 -22.56 5.32
C ASN A 540 -11.24 -21.47 4.49
N ILE A 541 -9.99 -21.69 4.09
CA ILE A 541 -9.23 -20.75 3.23
C ILE A 541 -9.91 -20.60 1.87
N ALA A 542 -10.30 -21.72 1.25
CA ALA A 542 -11.00 -21.71 -0.04
C ALA A 542 -12.35 -20.98 0.06
N GLY A 543 -13.10 -21.20 1.15
CA GLY A 543 -14.33 -20.48 1.46
C GLY A 543 -14.13 -18.97 1.52
N CYS A 544 -13.08 -18.50 2.21
CA CYS A 544 -12.73 -17.08 2.28
C CYS A 544 -12.44 -16.47 0.88
N ILE A 545 -11.77 -17.22 -0.01
CA ILE A 545 -11.46 -16.77 -1.37
C ILE A 545 -12.74 -16.64 -2.20
N ILE A 546 -13.64 -17.63 -2.14
CA ILE A 546 -14.90 -17.65 -2.88
C ILE A 546 -15.82 -16.50 -2.41
N ASP A 547 -15.94 -16.30 -1.10
CA ASP A 547 -16.80 -15.25 -0.53
C ASP A 547 -16.33 -13.85 -0.89
N THR A 548 -15.00 -13.62 -0.86
CA THR A 548 -14.42 -12.35 -1.29
C THR A 548 -14.68 -12.10 -2.78
N ALA A 549 -14.62 -13.12 -3.63
CA ALA A 549 -14.90 -13.01 -5.06
C ALA A 549 -16.39 -12.73 -5.35
N GLN A 550 -17.31 -13.17 -4.49
CA GLN A 550 -18.77 -13.00 -4.64
C GLN A 550 -19.32 -11.79 -3.88
N HIS A 551 -18.50 -11.01 -3.17
CA HIS A 551 -18.93 -9.93 -2.27
C HIS A 551 -19.96 -10.36 -1.23
N ASN A 552 -19.83 -11.56 -0.68
CA ASN A 552 -20.78 -12.16 0.25
C ASN A 552 -20.15 -12.27 1.64
N LEU A 553 -20.70 -11.55 2.63
CA LEU A 553 -20.17 -11.52 4.00
C LEU A 553 -20.66 -12.68 4.90
N ASN A 554 -21.62 -13.49 4.45
CA ASN A 554 -22.23 -14.57 5.22
C ASN A 554 -21.61 -15.93 4.90
N LEU A 555 -20.47 -16.20 5.55
CA LEU A 555 -19.55 -17.31 5.31
C LEU A 555 -20.11 -18.73 5.45
N HIS A 556 -21.14 -18.98 6.23
CA HIS A 556 -21.56 -20.33 6.60
C HIS A 556 -22.93 -20.77 6.08
N GLU A 557 -23.81 -19.86 5.73
CA GLU A 557 -25.16 -20.24 5.28
C GLU A 557 -25.26 -20.52 3.78
N SER A 558 -24.51 -19.79 2.96
CA SER A 558 -24.53 -19.96 1.50
C SER A 558 -23.73 -21.17 1.01
N LEU A 559 -22.68 -21.57 1.74
CA LEU A 559 -21.84 -22.72 1.41
C LEU A 559 -22.52 -24.06 1.73
N GLY A 560 -23.24 -24.17 2.85
CA GLY A 560 -23.83 -25.42 3.28
C GLY A 560 -25.04 -25.90 2.49
N LEU A 561 -25.88 -24.99 2.00
CA LEU A 561 -27.12 -25.33 1.31
C LEU A 561 -27.00 -25.36 -0.21
N ALA A 562 -26.26 -24.42 -0.81
CA ALA A 562 -26.07 -24.35 -2.25
C ALA A 562 -25.05 -25.39 -2.80
N LYS A 563 -24.13 -25.85 -1.97
CA LYS A 563 -23.02 -26.75 -2.36
C LYS A 563 -23.47 -28.18 -2.64
N ARG A 564 -24.29 -28.78 -1.78
CA ARG A 564 -24.72 -30.18 -1.93
C ARG A 564 -25.68 -30.43 -3.09
N GLU A 565 -26.30 -29.40 -3.63
CA GLU A 565 -27.26 -29.51 -4.75
C GLU A 565 -26.67 -29.21 -6.12
N SER A 566 -25.48 -28.63 -6.22
CA SER A 566 -24.81 -28.32 -7.48
C SER A 566 -24.34 -29.58 -8.20
N GLU A 567 -24.73 -29.72 -9.47
CA GLU A 567 -24.31 -30.85 -10.33
C GLU A 567 -22.79 -30.84 -10.56
N SER A 568 -22.17 -29.66 -10.60
CA SER A 568 -20.72 -29.47 -10.67
C SER A 568 -20.00 -30.06 -9.46
N PHE A 569 -20.46 -29.73 -8.24
CA PHE A 569 -19.89 -30.25 -7.01
C PHE A 569 -19.94 -31.79 -6.97
N ARG A 570 -21.12 -32.37 -7.28
CA ARG A 570 -21.30 -33.84 -7.30
C ARG A 570 -20.41 -34.52 -8.35
N SER A 571 -20.17 -33.86 -9.47
CA SER A 571 -19.27 -34.37 -10.52
C SER A 571 -17.82 -34.39 -10.03
N MET A 572 -17.35 -33.29 -9.42
CA MET A 572 -15.99 -33.20 -8.86
C MET A 572 -15.78 -34.19 -7.71
N PHE A 573 -16.72 -34.26 -6.77
CA PHE A 573 -16.69 -35.23 -5.67
C PHE A 573 -16.56 -36.67 -6.19
N ARG A 574 -17.39 -37.08 -7.18
CA ARG A 574 -17.30 -38.43 -7.77
C ARG A 574 -15.95 -38.66 -8.45
N GLY A 575 -15.41 -37.64 -9.09
CA GLY A 575 -14.08 -37.68 -9.72
C GLY A 575 -12.99 -37.98 -8.70
N TYR A 576 -12.95 -37.21 -7.62
CA TYR A 576 -11.99 -37.38 -6.53
C TYR A 576 -12.20 -38.68 -5.76
N ALA A 577 -13.44 -39.06 -5.45
CA ALA A 577 -13.74 -40.33 -4.77
C ALA A 577 -13.29 -41.55 -5.60
N LYS A 578 -13.34 -41.46 -6.93
CA LYS A 578 -12.79 -42.49 -7.81
C LYS A 578 -11.27 -42.47 -7.85
N LYS A 579 -10.65 -41.29 -7.88
CA LYS A 579 -9.19 -41.10 -7.91
C LYS A 579 -8.52 -41.64 -6.65
N TYR A 580 -9.13 -41.40 -5.50
CA TYR A 580 -8.60 -41.73 -4.18
C TYR A 580 -9.35 -42.90 -3.51
N ALA A 581 -9.84 -43.84 -4.32
CA ALA A 581 -10.45 -45.06 -3.76
C ALA A 581 -9.42 -45.89 -3.00
N LEU A 582 -9.74 -46.29 -1.74
CA LEU A 582 -8.87 -47.15 -0.95
C LEU A 582 -8.70 -48.53 -1.62
N PRO A 583 -7.51 -49.15 -1.54
CA PRO A 583 -7.27 -50.50 -2.02
C PRO A 583 -8.30 -51.49 -1.48
N GLU A 584 -8.72 -52.47 -2.29
CA GLU A 584 -9.59 -53.56 -1.79
C GLU A 584 -8.92 -54.33 -0.67
N ILE A 585 -9.69 -54.65 0.37
CA ILE A 585 -9.20 -55.52 1.45
C ILE A 585 -8.94 -56.89 0.83
N ALA A 586 -7.67 -57.28 0.74
CA ALA A 586 -7.35 -58.65 0.35
C ALA A 586 -8.11 -59.61 1.28
N LYS A 587 -9.02 -60.39 0.71
CA LYS A 587 -9.68 -61.47 1.47
C LYS A 587 -8.59 -62.40 1.95
N ALA A 588 -8.41 -62.47 3.29
CA ALA A 588 -7.48 -63.40 3.95
C ALA A 588 -7.91 -64.83 3.76
#